data_dc7dfe94ea75d4ef7e6b94479405a22c
#
_entry.id   dc7dfe94ea75d4ef7e6b94479405a22c
#
_cell.length_a   1.000
_cell.length_b   1.000
_cell.length_c   1.000
_cell.angle_alpha   90.00
_cell.angle_beta   90.00
_cell.angle_gamma   90.00
#
_symmetry.space_group_name_H-M   'P 1'
#
loop_
_entity.id
_entity.type
_entity.pdbx_description
1 polymer ?
#
loop_
_entity_poly.entity_id
_entity_poly.type
_entity_poly.pdbx_seq_one_letter_code
_entity_poly.pdbx_strand_id
1 'polypeptide(L)'
;MSRFGKLVFSLAALLVMCGAATVHADTITVTGVDSGQFSTATVVCEFNSQTNTFTFTITNTSAITQPGSTSTITGIGFDLPPLGNASASGLNGFTGTQAPSLSSNFTFSDADLGNVPHGFNSAVLDFGFLTGNSGNFNSGSVNDGLLPGESASFTVSGAAFTGFTEEQICNAIFVRFQNVPLAGGSGGSDVGVPNEIPEPSSILLLGSALMGLGGYARRRFKKRN
;
A
#
# COMPACT_ATOMS: atom_id res chain seq x y z
N MET A 1 26.04 -30.98 35.27
CA MET A 1 25.90 -30.19 34.02
C MET A 1 26.82 -29.01 34.12
N SER A 2 27.84 -28.90 33.28
CA SER A 2 28.88 -27.87 33.31
C SER A 2 28.28 -26.51 32.90
N ARG A 3 28.86 -25.42 33.40
CA ARG A 3 28.44 -24.04 33.07
C ARG A 3 28.48 -23.78 31.56
N PHE A 4 29.30 -24.52 30.82
CA PHE A 4 29.37 -24.47 29.35
C PHE A 4 28.09 -24.97 28.66
N GLY A 5 27.46 -26.04 29.17
CA GLY A 5 26.22 -26.57 28.58
C GLY A 5 25.04 -25.59 28.69
N LYS A 6 24.98 -24.81 29.76
CA LYS A 6 23.90 -23.79 29.92
C LYS A 6 24.06 -22.59 29.00
N LEU A 7 25.31 -22.21 28.67
CA LEU A 7 25.58 -21.08 27.76
C LEU A 7 25.24 -21.43 26.31
N VAL A 8 25.57 -22.67 25.88
CA VAL A 8 25.25 -23.13 24.52
C VAL A 8 23.74 -23.28 24.30
N PHE A 9 23.01 -23.74 25.32
CA PHE A 9 21.55 -23.86 25.24
C PHE A 9 20.85 -22.49 25.17
N SER A 10 21.35 -21.48 25.90
CA SER A 10 20.82 -20.12 25.84
C SER A 10 21.10 -19.44 24.51
N LEU A 11 22.25 -19.68 23.88
CA LEU A 11 22.59 -19.13 22.56
C LEU A 11 21.77 -19.78 21.45
N ALA A 12 21.54 -21.11 21.51
CA ALA A 12 20.71 -21.83 20.56
C ALA A 12 19.23 -21.39 20.65
N ALA A 13 18.69 -21.15 21.84
CA ALA A 13 17.34 -20.65 22.04
C ALA A 13 17.17 -19.21 21.51
N LEU A 14 18.20 -18.38 21.59
CA LEU A 14 18.18 -17.01 21.05
C LEU A 14 18.22 -17.00 19.51
N LEU A 15 18.95 -17.95 18.90
CA LEU A 15 19.00 -18.06 17.42
C LEU A 15 17.69 -18.55 16.81
N VAL A 16 16.93 -19.40 17.51
CA VAL A 16 15.64 -19.91 17.02
C VAL A 16 14.54 -18.85 17.07
N MET A 17 14.65 -17.84 17.91
CA MET A 17 13.69 -16.72 17.96
C MET A 17 13.87 -15.68 16.85
N CYS A 18 15.01 -15.67 16.13
CA CYS A 18 15.26 -14.73 15.02
C CYS A 18 14.75 -15.19 13.64
N GLY A 19 14.08 -16.36 13.56
CA GLY A 19 13.77 -16.99 12.27
C GLY A 19 12.32 -17.01 11.84
N ALA A 20 11.40 -16.46 12.61
CA ALA A 20 10.03 -16.29 12.14
C ALA A 20 9.92 -14.92 11.44
N ALA A 21 10.12 -14.89 10.13
CA ALA A 21 9.64 -13.77 9.31
C ALA A 21 8.11 -13.74 9.49
N THR A 22 7.63 -12.86 10.36
CA THR A 22 6.20 -12.57 10.44
C THR A 22 5.85 -11.85 9.14
N VAL A 23 5.09 -12.52 8.28
CA VAL A 23 4.39 -11.84 7.19
C VAL A 23 3.43 -10.87 7.88
N HIS A 24 3.75 -9.60 7.83
CA HIS A 24 2.92 -8.54 8.38
C HIS A 24 2.16 -7.96 7.19
N ALA A 25 0.85 -8.03 7.22
CA ALA A 25 0.03 -7.34 6.24
C ALA A 25 -0.17 -5.90 6.70
N ASP A 26 0.40 -4.95 5.96
CA ASP A 26 0.19 -3.53 6.23
C ASP A 26 -1.17 -3.08 5.70
N THR A 27 -1.85 -2.24 6.48
CA THR A 27 -3.13 -1.65 6.07
C THR A 27 -2.99 -0.15 5.99
N ILE A 28 -3.22 0.40 4.80
CA ILE A 28 -3.21 1.84 4.58
C ILE A 28 -4.60 2.35 4.19
N THR A 29 -4.84 3.63 4.48
CA THR A 29 -6.02 4.34 4.00
C THR A 29 -5.61 5.33 2.92
N VAL A 30 -6.30 5.27 1.80
CA VAL A 30 -6.16 6.19 0.67
C VAL A 30 -7.32 7.18 0.72
N THR A 31 -7.03 8.47 0.58
CA THR A 31 -8.06 9.52 0.59
C THR A 31 -7.89 10.42 -0.63
N GLY A 32 -8.99 10.74 -1.28
CA GLY A 32 -9.04 11.65 -2.42
C GLY A 32 -8.63 13.06 -2.02
N VAL A 33 -7.85 13.71 -2.88
CA VAL A 33 -7.28 15.04 -2.59
C VAL A 33 -8.31 16.15 -2.70
N ASP A 34 -9.34 15.99 -3.54
CA ASP A 34 -10.35 17.03 -3.81
C ASP A 34 -11.67 16.75 -3.07
N SER A 35 -12.02 15.49 -2.84
CA SER A 35 -13.33 15.08 -2.32
C SER A 35 -13.29 14.46 -0.93
N GLY A 36 -12.10 14.20 -0.38
CA GLY A 36 -11.93 13.66 0.96
C GLY A 36 -12.71 12.35 1.17
N GLN A 37 -13.62 12.34 2.16
CA GLN A 37 -14.39 11.15 2.54
C GLN A 37 -15.28 10.54 1.42
N PHE A 38 -15.52 11.27 0.33
CA PHE A 38 -16.27 10.76 -0.80
C PHE A 38 -15.42 9.95 -1.78
N SER A 39 -14.11 9.94 -1.60
CA SER A 39 -13.15 9.14 -2.35
C SER A 39 -12.15 8.51 -1.38
N THR A 40 -12.55 7.42 -0.76
CA THR A 40 -11.70 6.70 0.19
C THR A 40 -11.59 5.22 -0.14
N ALA A 41 -10.43 4.65 0.12
CA ALA A 41 -10.20 3.22 0.02
C ALA A 41 -9.32 2.74 1.17
N THR A 42 -9.52 1.48 1.57
CA THR A 42 -8.59 0.76 2.44
C THR A 42 -7.83 -0.24 1.59
N VAL A 43 -6.51 -0.28 1.73
CA VAL A 43 -5.64 -1.22 1.03
C VAL A 43 -4.89 -2.05 2.05
N VAL A 44 -4.99 -3.36 1.92
CA VAL A 44 -4.21 -4.34 2.69
C VAL A 44 -3.13 -4.88 1.78
N CYS A 45 -1.89 -4.70 2.16
CA CYS A 45 -0.70 -5.05 1.39
C CYS A 45 0.03 -6.25 1.99
N GLU A 46 0.62 -7.06 1.14
CA GLU A 46 1.47 -8.18 1.51
C GLU A 46 2.59 -8.33 0.47
N PHE A 47 3.83 -8.30 0.89
CA PHE A 47 4.98 -8.46 -0.01
C PHE A 47 5.86 -9.63 0.38
N ASN A 48 6.07 -10.53 -0.56
CA ASN A 48 7.01 -11.63 -0.42
C ASN A 48 8.31 -11.32 -1.19
N SER A 49 9.33 -10.89 -0.45
CA SER A 49 10.63 -10.53 -1.02
C SER A 49 11.43 -11.72 -1.57
N GLN A 50 11.10 -12.95 -1.19
CA GLN A 50 11.76 -14.16 -1.71
C GLN A 50 11.29 -14.50 -3.12
N THR A 51 10.04 -14.20 -3.43
CA THR A 51 9.42 -14.46 -4.74
C THR A 51 9.25 -13.19 -5.55
N ASN A 52 9.58 -12.02 -5.01
CA ASN A 52 9.30 -10.70 -5.59
C ASN A 52 7.83 -10.59 -6.02
N THR A 53 6.92 -10.98 -5.11
CA THR A 53 5.49 -10.96 -5.36
C THR A 53 4.80 -10.04 -4.35
N PHE A 54 4.07 -9.08 -4.86
CA PHE A 54 3.25 -8.14 -4.11
C PHE A 54 1.78 -8.48 -4.32
N THR A 55 1.06 -8.73 -3.23
CA THR A 55 -0.39 -8.96 -3.24
C THR A 55 -1.06 -7.86 -2.45
N PHE A 56 -2.14 -7.31 -2.98
CA PHE A 56 -2.92 -6.33 -2.24
C PHE A 56 -4.42 -6.52 -2.47
N THR A 57 -5.19 -6.17 -1.43
CA THR A 57 -6.64 -6.12 -1.50
C THR A 57 -7.10 -4.69 -1.25
N ILE A 58 -7.82 -4.13 -2.20
CA ILE A 58 -8.41 -2.80 -2.09
C ILE A 58 -9.91 -2.91 -1.83
N THR A 59 -10.39 -2.14 -0.88
CA THR A 59 -11.83 -1.99 -0.57
C THR A 59 -12.22 -0.54 -0.77
N ASN A 60 -13.24 -0.28 -1.57
CA ASN A 60 -13.79 1.06 -1.70
C ASN A 60 -14.61 1.40 -0.46
N THR A 61 -14.11 2.33 0.36
CA THR A 61 -14.72 2.78 1.61
C THR A 61 -15.37 4.16 1.49
N SER A 62 -15.56 4.65 0.26
CA SER A 62 -16.17 5.95 0.00
C SER A 62 -17.56 6.07 0.62
N ALA A 63 -17.86 7.25 1.18
CA ALA A 63 -19.17 7.51 1.77
C ALA A 63 -20.26 7.59 0.69
N ILE A 64 -21.35 6.88 0.88
CA ILE A 64 -22.54 6.92 0.03
C ILE A 64 -23.46 8.02 0.56
N THR A 65 -23.44 9.22 -0.05
CA THR A 65 -24.20 10.36 0.48
C THR A 65 -25.30 10.88 -0.42
N GLN A 66 -25.31 10.51 -1.70
CA GLN A 66 -26.28 11.04 -2.67
C GLN A 66 -26.83 9.90 -3.54
N PRO A 67 -28.16 9.85 -3.79
CA PRO A 67 -28.71 8.98 -4.81
C PRO A 67 -28.14 9.32 -6.18
N GLY A 68 -27.49 8.37 -6.84
CA GLY A 68 -26.96 8.50 -8.19
C GLY A 68 -25.49 8.92 -8.29
N SER A 69 -24.80 9.25 -7.19
CA SER A 69 -23.35 9.45 -7.16
C SER A 69 -22.72 8.34 -6.33
N THR A 70 -22.02 7.45 -6.97
CA THR A 70 -21.30 6.37 -6.32
C THR A 70 -19.84 6.48 -6.75
N SER A 71 -18.97 7.01 -5.86
CA SER A 71 -17.53 7.02 -6.13
C SER A 71 -17.06 5.62 -6.49
N THR A 72 -16.67 5.42 -7.72
CA THR A 72 -16.25 4.11 -8.23
C THR A 72 -14.73 4.12 -8.40
N ILE A 73 -14.04 3.15 -7.86
CA ILE A 73 -12.62 2.96 -8.13
C ILE A 73 -12.47 2.38 -9.54
N THR A 74 -11.79 3.12 -10.42
CA THR A 74 -11.62 2.74 -11.83
C THR A 74 -10.17 2.57 -12.24
N GLY A 75 -9.22 2.93 -11.38
CA GLY A 75 -7.80 2.78 -11.62
C GLY A 75 -7.01 2.66 -10.33
N ILE A 76 -5.98 1.84 -10.37
CA ILE A 76 -5.00 1.66 -9.31
C ILE A 76 -3.63 1.70 -9.99
N GLY A 77 -2.75 2.59 -9.57
CA GLY A 77 -1.41 2.74 -10.14
C GLY A 77 -0.35 2.82 -9.06
N PHE A 78 0.88 2.53 -9.41
CA PHE A 78 2.03 2.57 -8.49
C PHE A 78 3.17 3.34 -9.13
N ASP A 79 3.72 4.32 -8.40
CA ASP A 79 4.93 5.08 -8.74
C ASP A 79 6.01 4.73 -7.72
N LEU A 80 6.90 3.80 -8.06
CA LEU A 80 7.93 3.27 -7.17
C LEU A 80 9.16 4.19 -7.13
N PRO A 81 9.54 4.78 -5.99
CA PRO A 81 10.53 5.85 -5.92
C PRO A 81 11.89 5.61 -6.57
N PRO A 82 12.51 4.40 -6.50
CA PRO A 82 13.81 4.17 -7.12
C PRO A 82 13.77 3.94 -8.63
N LEU A 83 12.60 3.65 -9.20
CA LEU A 83 12.43 3.46 -10.64
C LEU A 83 12.28 4.80 -11.37
N GLY A 84 12.28 5.91 -10.61
CA GLY A 84 12.00 7.26 -11.06
C GLY A 84 12.46 7.57 -12.47
N ASN A 85 11.53 7.96 -13.34
CA ASN A 85 11.72 8.24 -14.76
C ASN A 85 12.24 7.06 -15.60
N ALA A 86 12.11 5.83 -15.14
CA ALA A 86 12.33 4.66 -15.98
C ALA A 86 11.29 4.69 -17.10
N SER A 87 11.61 5.54 -18.02
CA SER A 87 11.12 5.71 -19.39
C SER A 87 9.69 5.28 -19.69
N ALA A 88 8.93 6.23 -20.12
CA ALA A 88 7.75 6.13 -20.97
C ALA A 88 7.84 5.13 -22.16
N SER A 89 8.81 4.27 -22.21
CA SER A 89 9.08 3.36 -23.34
C SER A 89 9.46 1.93 -22.94
N GLY A 90 9.58 1.61 -21.65
CA GLY A 90 10.02 0.28 -21.19
C GLY A 90 8.99 -0.42 -20.33
N LEU A 91 8.68 -1.66 -20.68
CA LEU A 91 8.06 -2.60 -19.76
C LEU A 91 9.00 -2.76 -18.56
N ASN A 92 8.52 -2.47 -17.35
CA ASN A 92 9.32 -2.61 -16.12
C ASN A 92 9.52 -4.08 -15.72
N GLY A 93 8.96 -5.00 -16.50
CA GLY A 93 9.04 -6.44 -16.29
C GLY A 93 8.15 -6.93 -15.17
N PHE A 94 7.06 -6.19 -14.89
CA PHE A 94 6.00 -6.64 -14.01
C PHE A 94 4.96 -7.48 -14.74
N THR A 95 4.38 -8.42 -14.04
CA THR A 95 3.20 -9.17 -14.47
C THR A 95 2.16 -9.11 -13.37
N GLY A 96 0.92 -8.80 -13.75
CA GLY A 96 -0.16 -8.62 -12.77
C GLY A 96 -1.42 -9.37 -13.13
N THR A 97 -2.15 -9.79 -12.11
CA THR A 97 -3.46 -10.45 -12.24
C THR A 97 -4.42 -9.95 -11.18
N GLN A 98 -5.69 -9.81 -11.54
CA GLN A 98 -6.78 -9.64 -10.59
C GLN A 98 -7.32 -11.04 -10.23
N ALA A 99 -7.59 -11.27 -8.94
CA ALA A 99 -8.36 -12.45 -8.54
C ALA A 99 -9.78 -12.38 -9.15
N PRO A 100 -10.39 -13.52 -9.50
CA PRO A 100 -11.73 -13.53 -10.07
C PRO A 100 -12.72 -12.73 -9.22
N SER A 101 -13.42 -11.79 -9.83
CA SER A 101 -14.44 -10.95 -9.21
C SER A 101 -15.70 -10.96 -10.05
N LEU A 102 -16.86 -10.87 -9.40
CA LEU A 102 -18.17 -10.81 -10.08
C LEU A 102 -18.58 -9.37 -10.39
N SER A 103 -17.99 -8.39 -9.71
CA SER A 103 -18.42 -6.99 -9.77
C SER A 103 -17.42 -6.05 -10.43
N SER A 104 -16.16 -6.48 -10.62
CA SER A 104 -15.12 -5.61 -11.18
C SER A 104 -14.24 -6.34 -12.17
N ASN A 105 -13.80 -5.61 -13.20
CA ASN A 105 -12.91 -6.13 -14.23
C ASN A 105 -11.78 -5.15 -14.52
N PHE A 106 -10.62 -5.42 -13.93
CA PHE A 106 -9.42 -4.62 -14.12
C PHE A 106 -8.43 -5.35 -15.03
N THR A 107 -7.84 -4.60 -15.93
CA THR A 107 -6.76 -5.07 -16.81
C THR A 107 -5.44 -4.53 -16.29
N PHE A 108 -4.45 -5.39 -16.17
CA PHE A 108 -3.08 -5.01 -15.80
C PHE A 108 -2.36 -4.31 -16.95
N SER A 109 -1.59 -3.29 -16.62
CA SER A 109 -0.66 -2.62 -17.53
C SER A 109 0.69 -2.42 -16.85
N ASP A 110 1.76 -2.80 -17.55
CA ASP A 110 3.17 -2.61 -17.18
C ASP A 110 3.83 -1.58 -18.10
N ALA A 111 3.10 -0.56 -18.49
CA ALA A 111 3.57 0.49 -19.39
C ALA A 111 3.12 1.85 -18.87
N ASP A 112 3.58 2.92 -19.52
CA ASP A 112 3.15 4.29 -19.27
C ASP A 112 1.61 4.37 -19.21
N LEU A 113 1.12 4.58 -18.01
CA LEU A 113 -0.32 4.72 -17.73
C LEU A 113 -0.83 6.15 -17.96
N GLY A 114 0.00 7.02 -18.53
CA GLY A 114 -0.29 8.42 -18.76
C GLY A 114 -0.21 9.27 -17.50
N ASN A 115 -0.67 10.51 -17.60
CA ASN A 115 -0.58 11.47 -16.50
C ASN A 115 -1.57 11.13 -15.37
N VAL A 116 -1.12 11.26 -14.15
CA VAL A 116 -1.96 11.24 -12.95
C VAL A 116 -2.56 12.66 -12.77
N PRO A 117 -3.90 12.81 -12.79
CA PRO A 117 -4.56 14.10 -12.65
C PRO A 117 -4.51 14.65 -11.21
N HIS A 118 -5.18 15.76 -10.98
CA HIS A 118 -5.36 16.37 -9.64
C HIS A 118 -4.06 16.80 -8.96
N GLY A 119 -3.12 17.38 -9.75
CA GLY A 119 -1.87 17.94 -9.22
C GLY A 119 -0.69 16.98 -9.18
N PHE A 120 -0.88 15.70 -9.52
CA PHE A 120 0.18 14.69 -9.57
C PHE A 120 0.81 14.52 -10.97
N ASN A 121 0.87 15.59 -11.77
CA ASN A 121 1.36 15.53 -13.15
C ASN A 121 2.83 15.08 -13.31
N SER A 122 3.59 15.05 -12.21
CA SER A 122 4.98 14.56 -12.19
C SER A 122 5.09 13.07 -11.84
N ALA A 123 4.00 12.43 -11.38
CA ALA A 123 3.99 11.02 -11.09
C ALA A 123 4.01 10.22 -12.40
N VAL A 124 4.91 9.26 -12.48
CA VAL A 124 5.06 8.32 -13.60
C VAL A 124 4.77 6.94 -13.06
N LEU A 125 3.58 6.43 -13.37
CA LEU A 125 3.15 5.13 -12.85
C LEU A 125 3.90 4.00 -13.54
N ASP A 126 4.62 3.21 -12.76
CA ASP A 126 5.41 2.08 -13.24
C ASP A 126 4.55 0.89 -13.68
N PHE A 127 3.43 0.67 -13.00
CA PHE A 127 2.43 -0.33 -13.35
C PHE A 127 1.08 0.01 -12.73
N GLY A 128 0.03 -0.68 -13.17
CA GLY A 128 -1.29 -0.52 -12.56
C GLY A 128 -2.36 -1.44 -13.11
N PHE A 129 -3.55 -1.25 -12.57
CA PHE A 129 -4.77 -1.95 -12.94
C PHE A 129 -5.84 -0.93 -13.29
N LEU A 130 -6.40 -1.04 -14.49
CA LEU A 130 -7.38 -0.09 -15.03
C LEU A 130 -8.64 -0.80 -15.47
N THR A 131 -9.80 -0.20 -15.23
CA THR A 131 -11.07 -0.68 -15.82
C THR A 131 -11.20 -0.18 -17.25
N GLY A 132 -11.79 -1.00 -18.10
CA GLY A 132 -11.87 -0.70 -19.52
C GLY A 132 -10.53 -0.90 -20.25
N ASN A 133 -10.53 -0.76 -21.57
CA ASN A 133 -9.38 -1.08 -22.42
C ASN A 133 -8.52 0.16 -22.78
N SER A 134 -8.51 1.20 -21.96
CA SER A 134 -7.93 2.49 -22.37
C SER A 134 -6.41 2.61 -22.20
N GLY A 135 -5.82 1.77 -21.35
CA GLY A 135 -4.39 1.85 -21.03
C GLY A 135 -3.93 3.17 -20.37
N ASN A 136 -4.86 4.05 -19.99
CA ASN A 136 -4.57 5.36 -19.44
C ASN A 136 -5.24 5.53 -18.08
N PHE A 137 -4.46 5.93 -17.06
CA PHE A 137 -4.95 6.13 -15.70
C PHE A 137 -6.05 7.19 -15.60
N ASN A 138 -6.07 8.16 -16.53
CA ASN A 138 -7.12 9.18 -16.62
C ASN A 138 -8.45 8.69 -17.14
N SER A 139 -8.50 7.54 -17.75
CA SER A 139 -9.71 6.92 -18.26
C SER A 139 -10.05 5.68 -17.43
N GLY A 140 -11.19 5.15 -17.61
CA GLY A 140 -11.68 3.97 -16.91
C GLY A 140 -13.17 3.83 -17.11
N SER A 141 -13.67 2.61 -16.96
CA SER A 141 -15.10 2.31 -17.04
C SER A 141 -15.66 2.26 -15.62
N VAL A 142 -16.60 3.14 -15.29
CA VAL A 142 -17.30 3.13 -14.00
C VAL A 142 -18.17 1.86 -13.85
N ASN A 143 -18.55 1.24 -14.97
CA ASN A 143 -19.37 0.03 -14.93
C ASN A 143 -18.57 -1.22 -14.56
N ASP A 144 -17.26 -1.19 -14.73
CA ASP A 144 -16.33 -2.30 -14.45
C ASP A 144 -15.51 -2.09 -13.19
N GLY A 145 -15.73 -0.97 -12.49
CA GLY A 145 -14.99 -0.59 -11.29
C GLY A 145 -15.57 -1.11 -9.98
N LEU A 146 -14.91 -0.78 -8.87
CA LEU A 146 -15.37 -1.12 -7.52
C LEU A 146 -16.30 -0.05 -6.99
N LEU A 147 -17.54 -0.41 -6.72
CA LEU A 147 -18.51 0.43 -6.02
C LEU A 147 -18.20 0.51 -4.51
N PRO A 148 -18.72 1.52 -3.80
CA PRO A 148 -18.58 1.58 -2.34
C PRO A 148 -19.02 0.31 -1.64
N GLY A 149 -18.17 -0.23 -0.77
CA GLY A 149 -18.34 -1.50 -0.07
C GLY A 149 -17.81 -2.72 -0.81
N GLU A 150 -17.42 -2.60 -2.07
CA GLU A 150 -16.82 -3.70 -2.83
C GLU A 150 -15.30 -3.76 -2.66
N SER A 151 -14.74 -4.97 -2.86
CA SER A 151 -13.31 -5.24 -2.75
C SER A 151 -12.83 -6.08 -3.92
N ALA A 152 -11.54 -5.89 -4.27
CA ALA A 152 -10.84 -6.77 -5.21
C ALA A 152 -9.41 -7.03 -4.73
N SER A 153 -8.87 -8.19 -5.07
CA SER A 153 -7.50 -8.59 -4.76
C SER A 153 -6.69 -8.72 -6.03
N PHE A 154 -5.43 -8.29 -5.94
CA PHE A 154 -4.50 -8.22 -7.05
C PHE A 154 -3.16 -8.82 -6.64
N THR A 155 -2.48 -9.42 -7.59
CA THR A 155 -1.12 -9.93 -7.40
C THR A 155 -0.24 -9.40 -8.52
N VAL A 156 0.93 -8.87 -8.16
CA VAL A 156 1.95 -8.39 -9.09
C VAL A 156 3.27 -9.08 -8.77
N SER A 157 3.96 -9.53 -9.79
CA SER A 157 5.29 -10.15 -9.65
C SER A 157 6.26 -9.50 -10.61
N GLY A 158 7.50 -9.29 -10.18
CA GLY A 158 8.54 -8.74 -11.05
C GLY A 158 9.89 -8.65 -10.37
N ALA A 159 10.97 -8.88 -11.14
CA ALA A 159 12.32 -8.75 -10.61
C ALA A 159 12.66 -7.33 -10.17
N ALA A 160 11.97 -6.33 -10.70
CA ALA A 160 12.12 -4.94 -10.31
C ALA A 160 11.73 -4.66 -8.85
N PHE A 161 10.99 -5.54 -8.18
CA PHE A 161 10.73 -5.43 -6.74
C PHE A 161 11.94 -5.74 -5.85
N THR A 162 13.05 -6.20 -6.42
CA THR A 162 14.26 -6.53 -5.65
C THR A 162 14.78 -5.30 -4.90
N GLY A 163 14.85 -5.40 -3.58
CA GLY A 163 15.35 -4.33 -2.72
C GLY A 163 14.29 -3.40 -2.15
N PHE A 164 13.03 -3.53 -2.57
CA PHE A 164 11.92 -2.80 -1.96
C PHE A 164 11.45 -3.45 -0.66
N THR A 165 10.91 -2.61 0.21
CA THR A 165 10.11 -3.05 1.37
C THR A 165 8.63 -3.02 1.02
N GLU A 166 7.81 -3.76 1.77
CA GLU A 166 6.36 -3.74 1.65
C GLU A 166 5.79 -2.32 1.78
N GLU A 167 6.25 -1.59 2.80
CA GLU A 167 5.85 -0.22 3.06
C GLU A 167 6.15 0.72 1.87
N GLN A 168 7.32 0.59 1.25
CA GLN A 168 7.68 1.40 0.07
C GLN A 168 6.74 1.14 -1.11
N ILE A 169 6.39 -0.13 -1.35
CA ILE A 169 5.49 -0.49 -2.45
C ILE A 169 4.07 -0.03 -2.12
N CYS A 170 3.59 -0.28 -0.90
CA CYS A 170 2.24 0.04 -0.49
C CYS A 170 1.98 1.56 -0.51
N ASN A 171 2.95 2.37 -0.06
CA ASN A 171 2.83 3.82 -0.04
C ASN A 171 3.00 4.48 -1.43
N ALA A 172 3.40 3.74 -2.45
CA ALA A 172 3.54 4.23 -3.82
C ALA A 172 2.21 4.20 -4.60
N ILE A 173 1.09 3.83 -3.97
CA ILE A 173 -0.20 3.63 -4.61
C ILE A 173 -0.90 4.95 -4.92
N PHE A 174 -1.52 5.02 -6.10
CA PHE A 174 -2.50 6.01 -6.53
C PHE A 174 -3.81 5.31 -6.86
N VAL A 175 -4.93 5.84 -6.38
CA VAL A 175 -6.26 5.29 -6.62
C VAL A 175 -7.11 6.32 -7.33
N ARG A 176 -7.65 5.97 -8.49
CA ARG A 176 -8.55 6.82 -9.25
C ARG A 176 -9.99 6.51 -8.91
N PHE A 177 -10.71 7.55 -8.55
CA PHE A 177 -12.15 7.53 -8.34
C PHE A 177 -12.85 8.30 -9.45
N GLN A 178 -13.96 7.76 -9.93
CA GLN A 178 -14.85 8.43 -10.87
C GLN A 178 -16.29 8.45 -10.34
N ASN A 179 -17.14 9.26 -10.95
CA ASN A 179 -18.51 9.49 -10.50
C ASN A 179 -18.59 10.00 -9.04
N VAL A 180 -17.61 10.81 -8.66
CA VAL A 180 -17.47 11.37 -7.32
C VAL A 180 -18.48 12.50 -7.11
N PRO A 181 -19.20 12.56 -5.96
CA PRO A 181 -20.06 13.66 -5.63
C PRO A 181 -19.20 14.89 -5.27
N LEU A 182 -18.97 15.79 -6.22
CA LEU A 182 -18.33 17.07 -5.96
C LEU A 182 -19.38 18.14 -5.65
N ALA A 183 -18.98 19.16 -4.89
CA ALA A 183 -19.83 20.30 -4.57
C ALA A 183 -20.26 21.03 -5.87
N GLY A 184 -21.51 20.84 -6.28
CA GLY A 184 -22.07 21.50 -7.46
C GLY A 184 -22.52 20.59 -8.61
N GLY A 185 -22.41 19.27 -8.50
CA GLY A 185 -22.91 18.36 -9.52
C GLY A 185 -22.50 16.90 -9.35
N SER A 186 -23.13 16.03 -10.11
CA SER A 186 -22.79 14.60 -10.22
C SER A 186 -21.69 14.41 -11.27
N GLY A 187 -20.77 13.47 -11.05
CA GLY A 187 -19.90 12.94 -12.10
C GLY A 187 -18.47 13.51 -12.12
N GLY A 188 -17.95 13.96 -10.99
CA GLY A 188 -16.53 14.34 -10.85
C GLY A 188 -15.59 13.12 -10.87
N SER A 189 -14.30 13.42 -10.86
CA SER A 189 -13.24 12.43 -10.63
C SER A 189 -12.28 12.94 -9.56
N ASP A 190 -11.58 12.03 -8.91
CA ASP A 190 -10.59 12.34 -7.90
C ASP A 190 -9.44 11.32 -7.94
N VAL A 191 -8.32 11.69 -7.37
CA VAL A 191 -7.19 10.79 -7.14
C VAL A 191 -6.89 10.74 -5.66
N GLY A 192 -6.87 9.55 -5.12
CA GLY A 192 -6.48 9.30 -3.74
C GLY A 192 -5.04 8.84 -3.64
N VAL A 193 -4.41 9.27 -2.58
CA VAL A 193 -3.07 8.86 -2.16
C VAL A 193 -3.11 8.35 -0.72
N PRO A 194 -2.13 7.57 -0.29
CA PRO A 194 -2.03 7.15 1.09
C PRO A 194 -2.02 8.37 2.02
N ASN A 195 -2.81 8.30 3.08
CA ASN A 195 -2.65 9.25 4.17
C ASN A 195 -1.28 8.99 4.81
N GLU A 196 -0.57 10.04 5.18
CA GLU A 196 0.63 9.88 5.99
C GLU A 196 0.25 9.04 7.22
N ILE A 197 0.79 7.82 7.29
CA ILE A 197 0.58 6.97 8.47
C ILE A 197 1.35 7.65 9.59
N PRO A 198 0.69 8.04 10.71
CA PRO A 198 1.42 8.50 11.88
C PRO A 198 2.42 7.40 12.25
N GLU A 199 3.70 7.77 12.37
CA GLU A 199 4.78 6.84 12.66
C GLU A 199 4.35 5.81 13.71
N PRO A 200 4.57 4.51 13.46
CA PRO A 200 4.02 3.45 14.31
C PRO A 200 4.34 3.71 15.78
N SER A 201 3.40 3.39 16.64
CA SER A 201 3.58 3.38 18.10
C SER A 201 4.86 2.65 18.57
N SER A 202 5.56 1.97 17.66
CA SER A 202 6.90 1.42 17.83
C SER A 202 7.94 2.45 18.27
N ILE A 203 7.88 3.70 17.80
CA ILE A 203 8.78 4.78 18.29
C ILE A 203 8.41 5.16 19.72
N LEU A 204 7.13 5.24 20.03
CA LEU A 204 6.66 5.47 21.40
C LEU A 204 7.03 4.29 22.32
N LEU A 205 6.90 3.06 21.81
CA LEU A 205 7.28 1.85 22.53
C LEU A 205 8.79 1.78 22.74
N LEU A 206 9.60 2.07 21.71
CA LEU A 206 11.05 2.12 21.81
C LEU A 206 11.49 3.22 22.77
N GLY A 207 10.90 4.41 22.67
CA GLY A 207 11.19 5.53 23.58
C GLY A 207 10.84 5.19 25.03
N SER A 208 9.69 4.54 25.28
CA SER A 208 9.27 4.11 26.61
C SER A 208 10.17 2.99 27.16
N ALA A 209 10.58 2.04 26.32
CA ALA A 209 11.52 0.98 26.68
C ALA A 209 12.90 1.55 27.07
N LEU A 210 13.42 2.51 26.30
CA LEU A 210 14.69 3.18 26.60
C LEU A 210 14.63 4.00 27.89
N MET A 211 13.51 4.71 28.14
CA MET A 211 13.29 5.42 29.41
C MET A 211 13.19 4.45 30.59
N GLY A 212 12.53 3.31 30.42
CA GLY A 212 12.45 2.26 31.43
C GLY A 212 13.81 1.66 31.77
N LEU A 213 14.63 1.37 30.76
CA LEU A 213 16.00 0.86 30.93
C LEU A 213 16.92 1.90 31.60
N GLY A 214 16.82 3.17 31.20
CA GLY A 214 17.57 4.27 31.81
C GLY A 214 17.22 4.48 33.29
N GLY A 215 15.94 4.41 33.62
CA GLY A 215 15.46 4.48 35.01
C GLY A 215 15.91 3.29 35.85
N TYR A 216 15.90 2.09 35.31
CA TYR A 216 16.42 0.89 35.98
C TYR A 216 17.94 0.95 36.22
N ALA A 217 18.70 1.35 35.20
CA ALA A 217 20.16 1.53 35.32
C ALA A 217 20.53 2.55 36.43
N ARG A 218 19.84 3.71 36.43
CA ARG A 218 20.07 4.75 37.45
C ARG A 218 19.80 4.26 38.88
N ARG A 219 18.75 3.44 39.09
CA ARG A 219 18.46 2.82 40.42
C ARG A 219 19.56 1.85 40.85
N ARG A 220 20.15 1.11 39.94
CA ARG A 220 21.16 0.10 40.24
C ARG A 220 22.49 0.74 40.60
N PHE A 221 22.87 1.87 39.96
CA PHE A 221 24.08 2.59 40.27
C PHE A 221 23.97 3.35 41.60
N LYS A 222 22.79 3.88 41.96
CA LYS A 222 22.58 4.59 43.22
C LYS A 222 22.63 3.67 44.46
N LYS A 223 22.48 2.36 44.32
CA LYS A 223 22.59 1.38 45.43
C LYS A 223 24.02 0.89 45.67
N ARG A 224 24.99 1.29 44.85
CA ARG A 224 26.39 0.85 44.94
C ARG A 224 27.32 1.89 45.55
N ASN A 225 26.85 3.09 45.83
CA ASN A 225 27.50 4.16 46.60
C ASN A 225 26.72 4.37 47.92
#